data_813791fd0054f54fe256fe99c5848f97
#
_entry.id   813791fd0054f54fe256fe99c5848f97
#
_cell.length_a   1.000
_cell.length_b   1.000
_cell.length_c   1.000
_cell.angle_alpha   90.00
_cell.angle_beta   90.00
_cell.angle_gamma   90.00
#
_symmetry.space_group_name_H-M   'P 1'
#
loop_
_entity.id
_entity.type
_entity.pdbx_description
1 polymer ?
#
loop_
_entity_poly.entity_id
_entity_poly.type
_entity_poly.pdbx_seq_one_letter_code
_entity_poly.pdbx_strand_id
1 'polypeptide(L)'
;MAAVATICIGLGIWFFIPRTAGSHCDTLAGPVVMTAKMALDKGDVTPVLKWVKKENEGEIREVFKNTLAVRKLSPEAKKLADMYFFETLVRIHRAGEGAPYTGLKTEETVDPIIAEADKALEKGSVDDLVKHVADAVVKGIRERFTHVKETKKNVDKSIKAGREFVEAYVVFTHYVEGIYEAAKKTPHGHQPEQKEDQTHTH
;
A
#
# COMPACT_ATOMS: atom_id res chain seq x y z
N MET A 1 -57.49 0.52 11.34
CA MET A 1 -56.32 1.30 10.91
C MET A 1 -55.08 0.51 11.32
N ALA A 2 -54.40 -0.16 10.37
CA ALA A 2 -53.22 -0.97 10.62
C ALA A 2 -51.97 -0.11 10.22
N ALA A 3 -51.11 0.16 11.19
CA ALA A 3 -49.88 0.88 10.94
C ALA A 3 -48.82 -0.11 10.43
N VAL A 4 -48.35 0.07 9.20
CA VAL A 4 -47.26 -0.66 8.60
C VAL A 4 -45.96 0.05 9.03
N ALA A 5 -45.17 -0.63 9.87
CA ALA A 5 -43.85 -0.17 10.25
C ALA A 5 -42.83 -0.61 9.16
N THR A 6 -42.36 0.34 8.39
CA THR A 6 -41.29 0.14 7.39
C THR A 6 -39.95 0.07 8.12
N ILE A 7 -39.35 -1.12 8.21
CA ILE A 7 -38.00 -1.32 8.72
C ILE A 7 -37.01 -1.04 7.57
N CYS A 8 -36.35 0.10 7.62
CA CYS A 8 -35.22 0.39 6.75
C CYS A 8 -33.99 -0.39 7.23
N ILE A 9 -33.67 -1.49 6.54
CA ILE A 9 -32.40 -2.21 6.72
C ILE A 9 -31.33 -1.41 5.98
N GLY A 10 -30.54 -0.63 6.72
CA GLY A 10 -29.37 0.05 6.20
C GLY A 10 -28.28 -0.97 5.90
N LEU A 11 -28.10 -1.35 4.64
CA LEU A 11 -26.95 -2.05 4.13
C LEU A 11 -25.75 -1.10 4.22
N GLY A 12 -24.97 -1.20 5.30
CA GLY A 12 -23.67 -0.57 5.41
C GLY A 12 -22.70 -1.20 4.42
N ILE A 13 -22.52 -0.57 3.26
CA ILE A 13 -21.46 -0.93 2.32
C ILE A 13 -20.15 -0.48 2.98
N TRP A 14 -19.46 -1.41 3.62
CA TRP A 14 -18.08 -1.21 4.04
C TRP A 14 -17.23 -1.14 2.76
N PHE A 15 -16.90 0.07 2.35
CA PHE A 15 -15.84 0.29 1.38
C PHE A 15 -14.52 -0.16 2.01
N PHE A 16 -14.09 -1.36 1.68
CA PHE A 16 -12.70 -1.77 1.85
C PHE A 16 -11.87 -0.89 0.89
N ILE A 17 -11.36 0.23 1.38
CA ILE A 17 -10.31 0.97 0.69
C ILE A 17 -9.05 0.09 0.86
N PRO A 18 -8.52 -0.51 -0.20
CA PRO A 18 -7.28 -1.24 -0.09
C PRO A 18 -6.20 -0.23 0.36
N ARG A 19 -5.65 -0.44 1.56
CA ARG A 19 -4.44 0.28 1.98
C ARG A 19 -3.35 -0.20 1.04
N THR A 20 -3.10 0.56 0.00
CA THR A 20 -2.04 0.26 -0.96
C THR A 20 -0.70 0.36 -0.26
N ALA A 21 0.10 -0.70 -0.30
CA ALA A 21 1.48 -0.76 0.20
C ALA A 21 2.41 0.30 -0.46
N GLY A 22 1.89 1.06 -1.41
CA GLY A 22 2.59 2.11 -2.14
C GLY A 22 2.85 3.41 -1.38
N SER A 23 2.48 3.53 -0.09
CA SER A 23 2.61 4.81 0.61
C SER A 23 4.04 5.17 1.00
N HIS A 24 4.97 4.21 1.04
CA HIS A 24 6.37 4.48 1.44
C HIS A 24 7.16 5.20 0.34
N CYS A 25 6.97 4.83 -0.93
CA CYS A 25 7.59 5.54 -2.05
C CYS A 25 7.18 7.02 -2.12
N ASP A 26 6.00 7.37 -1.57
CA ASP A 26 5.42 8.72 -1.56
C ASP A 26 5.93 9.57 -0.39
N THR A 27 6.79 9.06 0.48
CA THR A 27 7.26 9.81 1.65
C THR A 27 8.53 10.61 1.35
N LEU A 28 8.73 11.70 2.11
CA LEU A 28 9.94 12.52 2.01
C LEU A 28 11.23 11.78 2.42
N ALA A 29 11.11 10.69 3.18
CA ALA A 29 12.20 9.79 3.54
C ALA A 29 12.19 8.49 2.71
N GLY A 30 11.22 8.32 1.82
CA GLY A 30 11.11 7.14 0.98
C GLY A 30 12.20 7.03 -0.08
N PRO A 31 12.42 5.83 -0.62
CA PRO A 31 13.56 5.54 -1.50
C PRO A 31 13.55 6.37 -2.79
N VAL A 32 12.38 6.72 -3.31
CA VAL A 32 12.24 7.56 -4.52
C VAL A 32 12.75 8.97 -4.24
N VAL A 33 12.25 9.60 -3.15
CA VAL A 33 12.64 10.98 -2.79
C VAL A 33 14.09 11.04 -2.29
N MET A 34 14.55 10.03 -1.56
CA MET A 34 15.96 9.97 -1.14
C MET A 34 16.90 9.87 -2.35
N THR A 35 16.54 9.06 -3.36
CA THR A 35 17.30 9.01 -4.62
C THR A 35 17.29 10.37 -5.34
N ALA A 36 16.14 11.06 -5.35
CA ALA A 36 16.01 12.40 -5.93
C ALA A 36 16.88 13.44 -5.23
N LYS A 37 16.92 13.46 -3.90
CA LYS A 37 17.79 14.34 -3.09
C LYS A 37 19.25 14.14 -3.46
N MET A 38 19.72 12.88 -3.46
CA MET A 38 21.09 12.55 -3.82
C MET A 38 21.43 12.94 -5.28
N ALA A 39 20.50 12.72 -6.21
CA ALA A 39 20.66 13.10 -7.61
C ALA A 39 20.80 14.62 -7.78
N LEU A 40 19.94 15.40 -7.12
CA LEU A 40 19.99 16.87 -7.15
C LEU A 40 21.29 17.42 -6.54
N ASP A 41 21.79 16.82 -5.48
CA ASP A 41 23.03 17.26 -4.83
C ASP A 41 24.29 16.91 -5.65
N LYS A 42 24.24 15.77 -6.39
CA LYS A 42 25.31 15.38 -7.31
C LYS A 42 25.20 16.00 -8.71
N GLY A 43 24.03 16.54 -9.07
CA GLY A 43 23.75 17.03 -10.41
C GLY A 43 23.61 15.93 -11.46
N ASP A 44 23.33 14.68 -11.05
CA ASP A 44 23.19 13.53 -11.93
C ASP A 44 21.80 12.90 -11.80
N VAL A 45 21.02 12.95 -12.90
CA VAL A 45 19.64 12.42 -12.94
C VAL A 45 19.59 10.89 -13.11
N THR A 46 20.69 10.26 -13.53
CA THR A 46 20.73 8.83 -13.90
C THR A 46 20.13 7.89 -12.84
N PRO A 47 20.46 8.04 -11.54
CA PRO A 47 19.91 7.16 -10.50
C PRO A 47 18.38 7.26 -10.33
N VAL A 48 17.79 8.38 -10.76
CA VAL A 48 16.34 8.62 -10.62
C VAL A 48 15.55 7.86 -11.69
N LEU A 49 16.13 7.65 -12.85
CA LEU A 49 15.43 7.09 -14.02
C LEU A 49 14.90 5.68 -13.81
N LYS A 50 15.51 4.89 -12.91
CA LYS A 50 15.01 3.56 -12.54
C LYS A 50 13.62 3.56 -11.89
N TRP A 51 13.17 4.72 -11.39
CA TRP A 51 11.88 4.87 -10.72
C TRP A 51 10.74 5.21 -11.66
N VAL A 52 11.01 5.41 -12.94
CA VAL A 52 9.99 5.77 -13.93
C VAL A 52 10.08 4.88 -15.16
N LYS A 53 9.00 4.79 -15.92
CA LYS A 53 9.01 4.09 -17.19
C LYS A 53 9.85 4.86 -18.23
N LYS A 54 10.38 4.14 -19.21
CA LYS A 54 11.26 4.68 -20.25
C LYS A 54 10.64 5.85 -21.00
N GLU A 55 9.37 5.79 -21.29
CA GLU A 55 8.63 6.86 -21.96
C GLU A 55 8.58 8.18 -21.17
N ASN A 56 8.74 8.13 -19.86
CA ASN A 56 8.70 9.28 -18.98
C ASN A 56 10.10 9.87 -18.66
N GLU A 57 11.19 9.21 -19.09
CA GLU A 57 12.55 9.68 -18.81
C GLU A 57 12.81 11.10 -19.32
N GLY A 58 12.23 11.46 -20.48
CA GLY A 58 12.39 12.78 -21.09
C GLY A 58 11.85 13.90 -20.19
N GLU A 59 10.63 13.73 -19.66
CA GLU A 59 9.99 14.67 -18.73
C GLU A 59 10.83 14.81 -17.45
N ILE A 60 11.29 13.71 -16.88
CA ILE A 60 12.12 13.73 -15.67
C ILE A 60 13.44 14.45 -15.89
N ARG A 61 14.12 14.24 -17.02
CA ARG A 61 15.38 14.94 -17.35
C ARG A 61 15.17 16.44 -17.49
N GLU A 62 14.08 16.85 -18.12
CA GLU A 62 13.74 18.27 -18.31
C GLU A 62 13.46 18.96 -16.97
N VAL A 63 12.57 18.35 -16.15
CA VAL A 63 12.24 18.89 -14.83
C VAL A 63 13.47 18.93 -13.92
N PHE A 64 14.32 17.92 -13.95
CA PHE A 64 15.57 17.88 -13.21
C PHE A 64 16.51 19.05 -13.60
N LYS A 65 16.71 19.27 -14.90
CA LYS A 65 17.52 20.39 -15.41
C LYS A 65 16.99 21.74 -14.94
N ASN A 66 15.68 21.94 -15.02
CA ASN A 66 15.03 23.17 -14.60
C ASN A 66 15.16 23.37 -13.08
N THR A 67 14.97 22.29 -12.30
CA THR A 67 15.20 22.29 -10.85
C THR A 67 16.62 22.71 -10.49
N LEU A 68 17.64 22.14 -11.15
CA LEU A 68 19.04 22.50 -10.92
C LEU A 68 19.34 23.98 -11.22
N ALA A 69 18.67 24.57 -12.21
CA ALA A 69 18.82 25.99 -12.52
C ALA A 69 18.21 26.88 -11.43
N VAL A 70 16.97 26.56 -11.00
CA VAL A 70 16.23 27.36 -10.01
C VAL A 70 16.80 27.24 -8.60
N ARG A 71 17.29 26.07 -8.20
CA ARG A 71 17.88 25.81 -6.86
C ARG A 71 19.03 26.77 -6.51
N LYS A 72 19.68 27.34 -7.51
CA LYS A 72 20.86 28.21 -7.33
C LYS A 72 20.51 29.66 -7.01
N LEU A 73 19.23 30.05 -7.15
CA LEU A 73 18.82 31.47 -7.07
C LEU A 73 18.72 31.96 -5.63
N SER A 74 18.15 31.15 -4.72
CA SER A 74 18.08 31.43 -3.28
C SER A 74 17.77 30.17 -2.49
N PRO A 75 17.91 30.19 -1.15
CA PRO A 75 17.46 29.05 -0.30
C PRO A 75 15.97 28.73 -0.45
N GLU A 76 15.13 29.74 -0.59
CA GLU A 76 13.68 29.60 -0.79
C GLU A 76 13.38 28.97 -2.17
N ALA A 77 14.06 29.46 -3.22
CA ALA A 77 13.95 28.88 -4.56
C ALA A 77 14.40 27.42 -4.58
N LYS A 78 15.48 27.08 -3.86
CA LYS A 78 15.95 25.70 -3.69
C LYS A 78 14.85 24.82 -3.10
N LYS A 79 14.26 25.25 -1.98
CA LYS A 79 13.21 24.48 -1.30
C LYS A 79 12.01 24.24 -2.21
N LEU A 80 11.54 25.26 -2.92
CA LEU A 80 10.40 25.13 -3.83
C LEU A 80 10.72 24.24 -5.04
N ALA A 81 11.89 24.42 -5.65
CA ALA A 81 12.30 23.64 -6.81
C ALA A 81 12.51 22.15 -6.45
N ASP A 82 13.12 21.86 -5.30
CA ASP A 82 13.32 20.49 -4.81
C ASP A 82 11.97 19.81 -4.57
N MET A 83 11.02 20.48 -3.91
CA MET A 83 9.68 19.93 -3.69
C MET A 83 8.94 19.69 -5.00
N TYR A 84 8.99 20.61 -5.94
CA TYR A 84 8.39 20.44 -7.27
C TYR A 84 8.96 19.20 -7.99
N PHE A 85 10.27 18.99 -7.92
CA PHE A 85 10.91 17.82 -8.50
C PHE A 85 10.45 16.52 -7.82
N PHE A 86 10.41 16.49 -6.48
CA PHE A 86 9.98 15.31 -5.72
C PHE A 86 8.52 14.94 -6.03
N GLU A 87 7.62 15.93 -6.04
CA GLU A 87 6.20 15.70 -6.38
C GLU A 87 6.03 15.19 -7.80
N THR A 88 6.75 15.79 -8.76
CA THR A 88 6.69 15.36 -10.16
C THR A 88 7.19 13.93 -10.32
N LEU A 89 8.32 13.60 -9.72
CA LEU A 89 8.90 12.27 -9.81
C LEU A 89 7.98 11.22 -9.19
N VAL A 90 7.47 11.46 -7.97
CA VAL A 90 6.59 10.51 -7.29
C VAL A 90 5.27 10.36 -8.03
N ARG A 91 4.70 11.44 -8.55
CA ARG A 91 3.47 11.38 -9.38
C ARG A 91 3.66 10.51 -10.61
N ILE A 92 4.76 10.67 -11.33
CA ILE A 92 5.08 9.87 -12.52
C ILE A 92 5.37 8.41 -12.16
N HIS A 93 6.12 8.18 -11.08
CA HIS A 93 6.37 6.84 -10.53
C HIS A 93 5.05 6.11 -10.23
N ARG A 94 4.14 6.75 -9.49
CA ARG A 94 2.83 6.19 -9.14
C ARG A 94 1.97 5.92 -10.38
N ALA A 95 1.96 6.83 -11.34
CA ALA A 95 1.26 6.61 -12.60
C ALA A 95 1.83 5.40 -13.36
N GLY A 96 3.15 5.22 -13.32
CA GLY A 96 3.83 4.03 -13.88
C GLY A 96 3.42 2.72 -13.22
N GLU A 97 3.04 2.75 -11.95
CA GLU A 97 2.51 1.61 -11.19
C GLU A 97 0.99 1.41 -11.34
N GLY A 98 0.30 2.29 -12.07
CA GLY A 98 -1.16 2.28 -12.15
C GLY A 98 -1.83 2.70 -10.83
N ALA A 99 -1.12 3.41 -9.96
CA ALA A 99 -1.59 3.81 -8.65
C ALA A 99 -1.85 5.31 -8.56
N PRO A 100 -2.88 5.76 -7.80
CA PRO A 100 -3.17 7.19 -7.65
C PRO A 100 -2.08 7.91 -6.85
N TYR A 101 -1.73 9.11 -7.26
CA TYR A 101 -0.89 10.03 -6.47
C TYR A 101 -1.78 10.87 -5.54
N THR A 102 -1.47 10.84 -4.25
CA THR A 102 -2.24 11.54 -3.20
C THR A 102 -1.42 12.59 -2.45
N GLY A 103 -0.33 13.05 -3.07
CA GLY A 103 0.63 13.99 -2.47
C GLY A 103 1.80 13.30 -1.78
N LEU A 104 2.87 14.07 -1.53
CA LEU A 104 4.00 13.60 -0.71
C LEU A 104 3.55 13.49 0.75
N LYS A 105 4.02 12.45 1.42
CA LYS A 105 3.66 12.11 2.80
C LYS A 105 4.85 12.33 3.74
N THR A 106 4.55 12.55 5.02
CA THR A 106 5.56 12.57 6.08
C THR A 106 5.93 11.15 6.51
N GLU A 107 7.06 10.99 7.20
CA GLU A 107 7.54 9.69 7.71
C GLU A 107 6.54 9.01 8.67
N GLU A 108 5.78 9.79 9.42
CA GLU A 108 4.78 9.29 10.40
C GLU A 108 3.65 8.46 9.76
N THR A 109 3.52 8.51 8.43
CA THR A 109 2.47 7.77 7.70
C THR A 109 2.94 6.38 7.21
N VAL A 110 4.21 6.02 7.40
CA VAL A 110 4.74 4.71 6.99
C VAL A 110 4.33 3.64 7.97
N ASP A 111 3.75 2.54 7.49
CA ASP A 111 3.48 1.38 8.32
C ASP A 111 4.82 0.80 8.83
N PRO A 112 4.98 0.58 10.14
CA PRO A 112 6.22 0.07 10.73
C PRO A 112 6.75 -1.20 10.05
N ILE A 113 5.88 -2.08 9.57
CA ILE A 113 6.29 -3.31 8.88
C ILE A 113 6.97 -3.03 7.54
N ILE A 114 6.61 -1.94 6.86
CA ILE A 114 7.27 -1.53 5.60
C ILE A 114 8.68 -1.01 5.90
N ALA A 115 8.83 -0.21 6.96
CA ALA A 115 10.15 0.24 7.41
C ALA A 115 11.07 -0.93 7.80
N GLU A 116 10.52 -1.98 8.40
CA GLU A 116 11.26 -3.22 8.68
C GLU A 116 11.68 -3.96 7.41
N ALA A 117 10.81 -3.99 6.40
CA ALA A 117 11.14 -4.61 5.11
C ALA A 117 12.30 -3.88 4.42
N ASP A 118 12.30 -2.54 4.41
CA ASP A 118 13.42 -1.77 3.87
C ASP A 118 14.72 -2.01 4.64
N LYS A 119 14.64 -2.04 5.97
CA LYS A 119 15.79 -2.36 6.83
C LYS A 119 16.34 -3.77 6.59
N ALA A 120 15.48 -4.74 6.29
CA ALA A 120 15.87 -6.09 5.91
C ALA A 120 16.68 -6.09 4.59
N LEU A 121 16.22 -5.31 3.58
CA LEU A 121 16.93 -5.11 2.32
C LEU A 121 18.28 -4.45 2.52
N GLU A 122 18.38 -3.42 3.35
CA GLU A 122 19.64 -2.73 3.67
C GLU A 122 20.63 -3.65 4.38
N LYS A 123 20.16 -4.47 5.34
CA LYS A 123 20.98 -5.42 6.09
C LYS A 123 21.35 -6.66 5.28
N GLY A 124 20.61 -6.99 4.23
CA GLY A 124 20.77 -8.24 3.48
C GLY A 124 20.30 -9.49 4.26
N SER A 125 19.46 -9.33 5.30
CA SER A 125 18.84 -10.43 6.06
C SER A 125 17.38 -10.12 6.33
N VAL A 126 16.52 -11.12 6.14
CA VAL A 126 15.07 -11.06 6.31
C VAL A 126 14.60 -11.73 7.61
N ASP A 127 15.49 -12.29 8.42
CA ASP A 127 15.13 -13.16 9.55
C ASP A 127 14.27 -12.44 10.61
N ASP A 128 14.63 -11.21 10.97
CA ASP A 128 13.87 -10.40 11.94
C ASP A 128 12.45 -10.11 11.41
N LEU A 129 12.33 -9.73 10.13
CA LEU A 129 11.05 -9.45 9.49
C LEU A 129 10.17 -10.70 9.43
N VAL A 130 10.72 -11.84 9.00
CA VAL A 130 10.03 -13.15 8.96
C VAL A 130 9.51 -13.49 10.34
N LYS A 131 10.36 -13.37 11.37
CA LYS A 131 9.97 -13.65 12.76
C LYS A 131 8.82 -12.75 13.19
N HIS A 132 8.89 -11.46 12.97
CA HIS A 132 7.85 -10.50 13.37
C HIS A 132 6.51 -10.80 12.69
N VAL A 133 6.51 -11.02 11.38
CA VAL A 133 5.29 -11.36 10.61
C VAL A 133 4.73 -12.72 11.07
N ALA A 134 5.59 -13.71 11.24
CA ALA A 134 5.16 -15.03 11.71
C ALA A 134 4.53 -14.98 13.10
N ASP A 135 5.16 -14.27 14.04
CA ASP A 135 4.64 -14.09 15.41
C ASP A 135 3.26 -13.41 15.40
N ALA A 136 3.07 -12.37 14.57
CA ALA A 136 1.80 -11.70 14.41
C ALA A 136 0.70 -12.63 13.86
N VAL A 137 1.03 -13.44 12.85
CA VAL A 137 0.12 -14.44 12.27
C VAL A 137 -0.23 -15.51 13.30
N VAL A 138 0.75 -16.07 13.99
CA VAL A 138 0.54 -17.09 15.03
C VAL A 138 -0.35 -16.57 16.14
N LYS A 139 -0.10 -15.35 16.62
CA LYS A 139 -0.92 -14.68 17.63
C LYS A 139 -2.36 -14.51 17.13
N GLY A 140 -2.55 -13.97 15.93
CA GLY A 140 -3.86 -13.71 15.36
C GLY A 140 -4.71 -14.97 15.17
N ILE A 141 -4.10 -16.07 14.74
CA ILE A 141 -4.77 -17.38 14.61
C ILE A 141 -5.18 -17.91 15.99
N ARG A 142 -4.27 -17.90 16.98
CA ARG A 142 -4.52 -18.44 18.32
C ARG A 142 -5.62 -17.67 19.06
N GLU A 143 -5.62 -16.35 18.99
CA GLU A 143 -6.65 -15.52 19.62
C GLU A 143 -8.04 -15.82 19.08
N ARG A 144 -8.19 -15.86 17.76
CA ARG A 144 -9.47 -16.14 17.11
C ARG A 144 -9.93 -17.58 17.37
N PHE A 145 -9.02 -18.54 17.32
CA PHE A 145 -9.35 -19.93 17.65
C PHE A 145 -9.81 -20.10 19.10
N THR A 146 -9.16 -19.39 20.05
CA THR A 146 -9.58 -19.40 21.45
C THR A 146 -10.99 -18.84 21.60
N HIS A 147 -11.31 -17.75 20.90
CA HIS A 147 -12.66 -17.18 20.92
C HIS A 147 -13.71 -18.13 20.37
N VAL A 148 -13.44 -18.81 19.24
CA VAL A 148 -14.32 -19.87 18.70
C VAL A 148 -14.53 -20.98 19.71
N LYS A 149 -13.48 -21.45 20.38
CA LYS A 149 -13.58 -22.49 21.40
C LYS A 149 -14.48 -22.08 22.59
N GLU A 150 -14.34 -20.83 23.03
CA GLU A 150 -15.15 -20.33 24.17
C GLU A 150 -16.63 -20.20 23.77
N THR A 151 -16.94 -19.64 22.62
CA THR A 151 -18.32 -19.50 22.14
C THR A 151 -18.96 -20.86 21.87
N LYS A 152 -18.18 -21.83 21.36
CA LYS A 152 -18.65 -23.20 21.12
C LYS A 152 -19.18 -23.92 22.37
N LYS A 153 -18.63 -23.63 23.56
CA LYS A 153 -19.08 -24.22 24.82
C LYS A 153 -20.54 -23.88 25.16
N ASN A 154 -21.06 -22.83 24.57
CA ASN A 154 -22.37 -22.29 24.87
C ASN A 154 -23.35 -22.37 23.68
N VAL A 155 -22.92 -22.92 22.54
CA VAL A 155 -23.64 -22.87 21.26
C VAL A 155 -25.12 -23.31 21.36
N ASP A 156 -25.41 -24.31 22.16
CA ASP A 156 -26.76 -24.90 22.31
C ASP A 156 -27.58 -24.25 23.44
N LYS A 157 -27.02 -23.27 24.19
CA LYS A 157 -27.73 -22.67 25.33
C LYS A 157 -28.86 -21.72 24.91
N SER A 158 -28.74 -21.10 23.75
CA SER A 158 -29.74 -20.18 23.20
C SER A 158 -29.42 -19.83 21.73
N ILE A 159 -30.42 -19.34 21.00
CA ILE A 159 -30.23 -18.82 19.64
C ILE A 159 -29.19 -17.71 19.61
N LYS A 160 -29.15 -16.86 20.64
CA LYS A 160 -28.15 -15.79 20.75
C LYS A 160 -26.73 -16.37 20.84
N ALA A 161 -26.51 -17.32 21.74
CA ALA A 161 -25.22 -17.99 21.91
C ALA A 161 -24.80 -18.75 20.64
N GLY A 162 -25.76 -19.39 19.94
CA GLY A 162 -25.49 -19.98 18.63
C GLY A 162 -25.00 -18.98 17.58
N ARG A 163 -25.60 -17.78 17.53
CA ARG A 163 -25.17 -16.71 16.63
C ARG A 163 -23.77 -16.16 16.96
N GLU A 164 -23.47 -16.00 18.25
CA GLU A 164 -22.13 -15.61 18.71
C GLU A 164 -21.05 -16.62 18.30
N PHE A 165 -21.35 -17.90 18.38
CA PHE A 165 -20.44 -18.94 17.86
C PHE A 165 -20.27 -18.86 16.34
N VAL A 166 -21.35 -18.70 15.58
CA VAL A 166 -21.28 -18.60 14.11
C VAL A 166 -20.44 -17.40 13.69
N GLU A 167 -20.63 -16.24 14.35
CA GLU A 167 -19.83 -15.04 14.08
C GLU A 167 -18.33 -15.29 14.36
N ALA A 168 -18.01 -15.84 15.54
CA ALA A 168 -16.62 -16.15 15.89
C ALA A 168 -15.99 -17.16 14.91
N TYR A 169 -16.74 -18.17 14.48
CA TYR A 169 -16.30 -19.16 13.49
C TYR A 169 -16.00 -18.53 12.14
N VAL A 170 -16.90 -17.69 11.62
CA VAL A 170 -16.72 -17.00 10.34
C VAL A 170 -15.49 -16.07 10.38
N VAL A 171 -15.33 -15.28 11.46
CA VAL A 171 -14.16 -14.41 11.64
C VAL A 171 -12.86 -15.19 11.66
N PHE A 172 -12.84 -16.34 12.34
CA PHE A 172 -11.66 -17.21 12.40
C PHE A 172 -11.31 -17.80 11.02
N THR A 173 -12.29 -18.41 10.35
CA THR A 173 -12.07 -19.10 9.07
C THR A 173 -11.63 -18.14 7.98
N HIS A 174 -12.29 -16.99 7.86
CA HIS A 174 -11.91 -15.97 6.86
C HIS A 174 -10.53 -15.35 7.16
N TYR A 175 -10.16 -15.21 8.43
CA TYR A 175 -8.81 -14.74 8.77
C TYR A 175 -7.73 -15.72 8.31
N VAL A 176 -7.92 -17.02 8.57
CA VAL A 176 -6.99 -18.08 8.14
C VAL A 176 -6.92 -18.16 6.61
N GLU A 177 -8.06 -18.15 5.95
CA GLU A 177 -8.17 -18.14 4.50
C GLU A 177 -7.42 -16.95 3.89
N GLY A 178 -7.68 -15.74 4.40
CA GLY A 178 -7.04 -14.52 3.90
C GLY A 178 -5.52 -14.55 4.00
N ILE A 179 -4.96 -15.04 5.12
CA ILE A 179 -3.52 -15.22 5.28
C ILE A 179 -2.98 -16.23 4.28
N TYR A 180 -3.65 -17.39 4.18
CA TYR A 180 -3.21 -18.46 3.30
C TYR A 180 -3.22 -18.04 1.83
N GLU A 181 -4.28 -17.35 1.38
CA GLU A 181 -4.36 -16.82 0.03
C GLU A 181 -3.32 -15.71 -0.21
N ALA A 182 -3.08 -14.85 0.77
CA ALA A 182 -2.01 -13.85 0.66
C ALA A 182 -0.63 -14.50 0.48
N ALA A 183 -0.35 -15.56 1.23
CA ALA A 183 0.91 -16.30 1.14
C ALA A 183 1.09 -17.07 -0.19
N LYS A 184 -0.01 -17.47 -0.83
CA LYS A 184 0.02 -18.19 -2.12
C LYS A 184 0.06 -17.27 -3.34
N LYS A 185 -0.38 -16.02 -3.19
CA LYS A 185 -0.37 -15.07 -4.32
C LYS A 185 1.05 -14.86 -4.79
N THR A 186 1.31 -15.29 -6.03
CA THR A 186 2.52 -14.88 -6.73
C THR A 186 2.49 -13.36 -6.89
N PRO A 187 3.56 -12.63 -6.53
CA PRO A 187 3.59 -11.20 -6.77
C PRO A 187 3.42 -10.96 -8.29
N HIS A 188 2.27 -10.47 -8.69
CA HIS A 188 2.14 -9.94 -10.03
C HIS A 188 2.87 -8.59 -10.03
N GLY A 189 4.08 -8.57 -10.59
CA GLY A 189 4.63 -7.33 -11.11
C GLY A 189 3.60 -6.76 -12.08
N HIS A 190 3.40 -5.43 -12.08
CA HIS A 190 2.42 -4.77 -12.95
C HIS A 190 2.56 -5.28 -14.38
N GLN A 191 1.65 -6.18 -14.80
CA GLN A 191 1.54 -6.56 -16.20
C GLN A 191 0.89 -5.37 -16.92
N PRO A 192 1.47 -4.88 -18.03
CA PRO A 192 0.77 -3.94 -18.87
C PRO A 192 -0.53 -4.63 -19.35
N GLU A 193 -1.66 -3.94 -19.17
CA GLU A 193 -2.94 -4.40 -19.72
C GLU A 193 -2.74 -4.77 -21.19
N GLN A 194 -2.92 -6.05 -21.51
CA GLN A 194 -3.08 -6.48 -22.89
C GLN A 194 -4.40 -5.89 -23.36
N LYS A 195 -4.32 -4.88 -24.25
CA LYS A 195 -5.47 -4.41 -25.00
C LYS A 195 -5.96 -5.59 -25.82
N GLU A 196 -7.12 -6.17 -25.44
CA GLU A 196 -7.86 -7.08 -26.28
C GLU A 196 -8.21 -6.32 -27.57
N ASP A 197 -7.55 -6.70 -28.65
CA ASP A 197 -7.84 -6.25 -30.01
C ASP A 197 -9.19 -6.87 -30.41
N GLN A 198 -10.28 -6.13 -30.16
CA GLN A 198 -11.60 -6.49 -30.66
C GLN A 198 -11.64 -6.21 -32.17
N THR A 199 -11.11 -7.14 -32.94
CA THR A 199 -11.41 -7.20 -34.38
C THR A 199 -12.87 -7.61 -34.57
N HIS A 200 -13.75 -6.63 -34.70
CA HIS A 200 -15.08 -6.82 -35.27
C HIS A 200 -14.91 -7.15 -36.77
N THR A 201 -15.08 -8.41 -37.11
CA THR A 201 -15.33 -8.84 -38.47
C THR A 201 -16.82 -8.63 -38.78
N HIS A 202 -17.08 -7.81 -39.79
CA HIS A 202 -18.37 -7.69 -40.45
C HIS A 202 -18.60 -8.89 -41.40
#